data_e4c6019d747f3634f735c7d1d356f40b
#
_entry.id   e4c6019d747f3634f735c7d1d356f40b
#
_cell.length_a   1.000
_cell.length_b   1.000
_cell.length_c   1.000
_cell.angle_alpha   90.00
_cell.angle_beta   90.00
_cell.angle_gamma   90.00
#
_symmetry.space_group_name_H-M   'P 1'
#
loop_
_entity.id
_entity.type
_entity.pdbx_description
1 polymer ?
#
loop_
_entity_poly.entity_id
_entity_poly.type
_entity_poly.pdbx_seq_one_letter_code
_entity_poly.pdbx_strand_id
1 'polypeptide(L)'
;MKIENLTLTNFNGREFNVTYYSLQDNPQLLLKKRPLMLVFPGGSFDHLSLREGEPVALAYAAHGFDAAIVSYNLTTDPGRIYPDAALSGLTAVAYFRENSEKLGLDKDKITTIGFSAGGHVVSSMNVMAESKKWQSEYHFEHDKVSPNATILGYPLINIKDIGFPLPS
;
A
#
# COMPACT_ATOMS: atom_id res chain seq x y z
N MET A 1 -2.36 18.52 -10.39
CA MET A 1 -1.90 17.26 -9.78
C MET A 1 -0.39 17.24 -9.82
N LYS A 2 0.26 16.84 -8.72
CA LYS A 2 1.72 16.65 -8.62
C LYS A 2 2.00 15.16 -8.51
N ILE A 3 3.05 14.68 -9.16
CA ILE A 3 3.49 13.28 -9.08
C ILE A 3 4.88 13.27 -8.45
N GLU A 4 5.06 12.47 -7.41
CA GLU A 4 6.31 12.33 -6.67
C GLU A 4 6.67 10.85 -6.55
N ASN A 5 7.94 10.53 -6.80
CA ASN A 5 8.49 9.20 -6.53
C ASN A 5 9.20 9.24 -5.17
N LEU A 6 8.76 8.38 -4.26
CA LEU A 6 9.30 8.25 -2.92
C LEU A 6 10.02 6.90 -2.82
N THR A 7 11.18 6.88 -2.19
CA THR A 7 11.83 5.65 -1.74
C THR A 7 11.67 5.56 -0.23
N LEU A 8 11.01 4.51 0.24
CA LEU A 8 10.78 4.25 1.65
C LEU A 8 11.53 3.01 2.09
N THR A 9 11.84 2.92 3.37
CA THR A 9 12.46 1.72 3.98
C THR A 9 11.42 1.04 4.87
N ASN A 10 11.13 -0.23 4.62
CA ASN A 10 10.14 -0.96 5.38
C ASN A 10 10.65 -1.35 6.78
N PHE A 11 9.77 -1.88 7.63
CA PHE A 11 10.09 -2.27 9.00
C PHE A 11 11.15 -3.38 9.12
N ASN A 12 11.52 -4.02 8.01
CA ASN A 12 12.61 -5.01 7.94
C ASN A 12 13.89 -4.45 7.29
N GLY A 13 13.97 -3.13 7.08
CA GLY A 13 15.14 -2.45 6.52
C GLY A 13 15.28 -2.54 5.00
N ARG A 14 14.26 -2.99 4.27
CA ARG A 14 14.28 -3.06 2.80
C ARG A 14 13.67 -1.82 2.17
N GLU A 15 14.31 -1.31 1.14
CA GLU A 15 13.78 -0.22 0.34
C GLU A 15 12.70 -0.70 -0.63
N PHE A 16 11.73 0.18 -0.88
CA PHE A 16 10.70 0.03 -1.89
C PHE A 16 10.24 1.40 -2.37
N ASN A 17 9.61 1.45 -3.54
CA ASN A 17 9.20 2.71 -4.15
C ASN A 17 7.69 2.94 -4.03
N VAL A 18 7.30 4.20 -3.95
CA VAL A 18 5.91 4.64 -3.98
C VAL A 18 5.78 5.79 -4.97
N THR A 19 4.88 5.67 -5.93
CA THR A 19 4.53 6.79 -6.82
C THR A 19 3.29 7.48 -6.27
N TYR A 20 3.44 8.71 -5.77
CA TYR A 20 2.40 9.47 -5.12
C TYR A 20 1.80 10.53 -6.05
N TYR A 21 0.50 10.47 -6.24
CA TYR A 21 -0.32 11.39 -7.03
C TYR A 21 -1.07 12.31 -6.07
N SER A 22 -0.58 13.52 -5.90
CA SER A 22 -1.15 14.52 -5.02
C SER A 22 -2.03 15.49 -5.79
N LEU A 23 -3.28 15.64 -5.36
CA LEU A 23 -4.14 16.73 -5.80
C LEU A 23 -3.64 18.04 -5.17
N GLN A 24 -3.57 19.09 -5.96
CA GLN A 24 -3.20 20.40 -5.43
C GLN A 24 -4.39 21.02 -4.70
N ASP A 25 -4.10 21.77 -3.65
CA ASP A 25 -5.11 22.53 -2.94
C ASP A 25 -5.81 23.51 -3.89
N ASN A 26 -7.12 23.44 -3.90
CA ASN A 26 -7.96 24.38 -4.64
C ASN A 26 -8.81 25.15 -3.63
N PRO A 27 -8.61 26.47 -3.48
CA PRO A 27 -9.39 27.29 -2.52
C PRO A 27 -10.89 27.27 -2.76
N GLN A 28 -11.33 26.89 -3.97
CA GLN A 28 -12.74 26.76 -4.33
C GLN A 28 -13.33 25.40 -3.95
N LEU A 29 -12.49 24.41 -3.60
CA LEU A 29 -12.95 23.13 -3.08
C LEU A 29 -13.02 23.20 -1.56
N LEU A 30 -14.17 22.84 -1.01
CA LEU A 30 -14.42 22.85 0.44
C LEU A 30 -13.69 21.72 1.21
N LEU A 31 -12.93 20.88 0.52
CA LEU A 31 -12.19 19.78 1.13
C LEU A 31 -10.93 20.32 1.81
N LYS A 32 -10.96 20.38 3.13
CA LYS A 32 -9.81 20.81 3.95
C LYS A 32 -8.72 19.75 4.04
N LYS A 33 -9.08 18.47 3.96
CA LYS A 33 -8.15 17.32 3.99
C LYS A 33 -8.66 16.25 3.02
N ARG A 34 -7.75 15.66 2.24
CA ARG A 34 -8.08 14.69 1.21
C ARG A 34 -7.97 13.25 1.73
N PRO A 35 -8.87 12.34 1.35
CA PRO A 35 -8.66 10.90 1.57
C PRO A 35 -7.51 10.40 0.70
N LEU A 36 -6.87 9.30 1.13
CA LEU A 36 -5.80 8.64 0.39
C LEU A 36 -6.22 7.23 -0.04
N MET A 37 -5.93 6.89 -1.29
CA MET A 37 -6.01 5.53 -1.82
C MET A 37 -4.61 4.96 -2.08
N LEU A 38 -4.22 3.92 -1.34
CA LEU A 38 -3.01 3.15 -1.61
C LEU A 38 -3.33 1.98 -2.53
N VAL A 39 -2.71 1.95 -3.71
CA VAL A 39 -2.97 0.97 -4.76
C VAL A 39 -1.85 -0.06 -4.78
N PHE A 40 -2.22 -1.34 -4.70
CA PHE A 40 -1.33 -2.49 -4.75
C PHE A 40 -1.64 -3.30 -6.01
N PRO A 41 -0.92 -3.08 -7.12
CA PRO A 41 -1.13 -3.82 -8.36
C PRO A 41 -0.87 -5.32 -8.20
N GLY A 42 -1.52 -6.14 -9.00
CA GLY A 42 -1.17 -7.55 -9.15
C GLY A 42 0.07 -7.74 -10.02
N GLY A 43 0.32 -8.97 -10.48
CA GLY A 43 1.44 -9.31 -11.35
C GLY A 43 2.22 -10.52 -10.85
N SER A 44 1.54 -11.49 -10.22
CA SER A 44 2.11 -12.79 -9.81
C SER A 44 3.37 -12.72 -8.94
N PHE A 45 3.62 -11.59 -8.29
CA PHE A 45 4.83 -11.27 -7.52
C PHE A 45 6.13 -11.18 -8.33
N ASP A 46 6.10 -11.26 -9.65
CA ASP A 46 7.28 -11.14 -10.51
C ASP A 46 7.37 -9.78 -11.23
N HIS A 47 6.26 -9.09 -11.35
CA HIS A 47 6.14 -7.73 -11.88
C HIS A 47 4.95 -7.00 -11.25
N LEU A 48 4.78 -5.72 -11.56
CA LEU A 48 3.59 -4.95 -11.21
C LEU A 48 2.76 -4.68 -12.47
N SER A 49 1.48 -5.03 -12.41
CA SER A 49 0.53 -4.83 -13.50
C SER A 49 0.27 -3.33 -13.74
N LEU A 50 0.74 -2.80 -14.86
CA LEU A 50 0.60 -1.38 -15.19
C LEU A 50 -0.87 -0.94 -15.29
N ARG A 51 -1.77 -1.80 -15.75
CA ARG A 51 -3.22 -1.52 -15.84
C ARG A 51 -3.91 -1.43 -14.48
N GLU A 52 -3.34 -2.00 -13.44
CA GLU A 52 -3.85 -1.99 -12.07
C GLU A 52 -3.17 -0.94 -11.19
N GLY A 53 -2.18 -0.23 -11.73
CA GLY A 53 -1.46 0.85 -11.08
C GLY A 53 -2.04 2.22 -11.40
N GLU A 54 -1.42 2.91 -12.36
CA GLU A 54 -1.76 4.29 -12.70
C GLU A 54 -3.22 4.51 -13.10
N PRO A 55 -3.86 3.67 -13.94
CA PRO A 55 -5.27 3.87 -14.28
C PRO A 55 -6.20 3.85 -13.07
N VAL A 56 -5.89 3.00 -12.08
CA VAL A 56 -6.65 2.93 -10.82
C VAL A 56 -6.40 4.17 -9.98
N ALA A 57 -5.13 4.58 -9.82
CA ALA A 57 -4.78 5.79 -9.09
C ALA A 57 -5.47 7.04 -9.66
N LEU A 58 -5.48 7.19 -10.99
CA LEU A 58 -6.15 8.30 -11.66
C LEU A 58 -7.68 8.27 -11.52
N ALA A 59 -8.29 7.08 -11.52
CA ALA A 59 -9.72 6.93 -11.29
C ALA A 59 -10.11 7.44 -9.90
N TYR A 60 -9.36 7.10 -8.86
CA TYR A 60 -9.60 7.64 -7.50
C TYR A 60 -9.27 9.12 -7.40
N ALA A 61 -8.22 9.59 -8.08
CA ALA A 61 -7.89 11.02 -8.12
C ALA A 61 -9.03 11.86 -8.73
N ALA A 62 -9.71 11.34 -9.75
CA ALA A 62 -10.90 11.99 -10.34
C ALA A 62 -12.08 12.12 -9.35
N HIS A 63 -12.08 11.34 -8.26
CA HIS A 63 -13.08 11.38 -7.19
C HIS A 63 -12.59 12.12 -5.94
N GLY A 64 -11.48 12.88 -6.03
CA GLY A 64 -11.00 13.74 -4.96
C GLY A 64 -10.09 13.05 -3.93
N PHE A 65 -9.61 11.84 -4.21
CA PHE A 65 -8.57 11.19 -3.43
C PHE A 65 -7.18 11.64 -3.88
N ASP A 66 -6.26 11.77 -2.96
CA ASP A 66 -4.86 11.53 -3.32
C ASP A 66 -4.68 10.03 -3.52
N ALA A 67 -3.77 9.62 -4.39
CA ALA A 67 -3.53 8.21 -4.65
C ALA A 67 -2.03 7.89 -4.61
N ALA A 68 -1.67 6.68 -4.21
CA ALA A 68 -0.28 6.24 -4.25
C ALA A 68 -0.18 4.79 -4.69
N ILE A 69 0.70 4.50 -5.66
CA ILE A 69 0.99 3.15 -6.12
C ILE A 69 2.16 2.63 -5.29
N VAL A 70 1.95 1.55 -4.57
CA VAL A 70 2.98 0.90 -3.76
C VAL A 70 3.69 -0.18 -4.59
N SER A 71 4.94 0.06 -4.94
CA SER A 71 5.82 -0.91 -5.61
C SER A 71 6.44 -1.80 -4.54
N TYR A 72 5.62 -2.74 -4.01
CA TYR A 72 6.05 -3.69 -2.99
C TYR A 72 7.10 -4.66 -3.53
N ASN A 73 7.86 -5.32 -2.64
CA ASN A 73 8.95 -6.22 -3.01
C ASN A 73 8.47 -7.43 -3.81
N LEU A 74 9.18 -7.73 -4.89
CA LEU A 74 8.88 -8.80 -5.86
C LEU A 74 9.89 -9.96 -5.75
N THR A 75 9.62 -11.06 -6.45
CA THR A 75 10.55 -12.22 -6.56
C THR A 75 11.85 -11.86 -7.26
N THR A 76 11.81 -10.84 -8.12
CA THR A 76 12.98 -10.33 -8.85
C THR A 76 13.90 -9.47 -7.98
N ASP A 77 13.40 -9.01 -6.82
CA ASP A 77 14.18 -8.23 -5.87
C ASP A 77 15.06 -9.16 -5.00
N PRO A 78 16.19 -8.68 -4.50
CA PRO A 78 17.01 -9.45 -3.55
C PRO A 78 16.22 -9.78 -2.28
N GLY A 79 16.36 -11.01 -1.77
CA GLY A 79 15.74 -11.47 -0.52
C GLY A 79 14.38 -12.16 -0.71
N ARG A 80 13.64 -12.31 0.38
CA ARG A 80 12.32 -12.98 0.37
C ARG A 80 11.20 -11.99 0.09
N ILE A 81 10.16 -12.41 -0.62
CA ILE A 81 8.95 -11.60 -0.80
C ILE A 81 8.24 -11.42 0.53
N TYR A 82 8.06 -12.51 1.27
CA TYR A 82 7.35 -12.50 2.54
C TYR A 82 8.35 -12.53 3.70
N PRO A 83 8.19 -11.68 4.73
CA PRO A 83 7.06 -10.75 4.94
C PRO A 83 7.23 -9.37 4.29
N ASP A 84 8.31 -9.11 3.55
CA ASP A 84 8.70 -7.77 3.12
C ASP A 84 7.63 -7.04 2.28
N ALA A 85 6.94 -7.73 1.37
CA ALA A 85 5.88 -7.11 0.58
C ALA A 85 4.75 -6.53 1.47
N ALA A 86 4.32 -7.28 2.51
CA ALA A 86 3.32 -6.81 3.45
C ALA A 86 3.86 -5.69 4.37
N LEU A 87 5.12 -5.81 4.83
CA LEU A 87 5.78 -4.78 5.64
C LEU A 87 5.94 -3.46 4.86
N SER A 88 6.20 -3.53 3.56
CA SER A 88 6.25 -2.35 2.70
C SER A 88 4.89 -1.64 2.64
N GLY A 89 3.81 -2.42 2.56
CA GLY A 89 2.46 -1.87 2.63
C GLY A 89 2.13 -1.22 3.97
N LEU A 90 2.45 -1.87 5.09
CA LEU A 90 2.26 -1.31 6.43
C LEU A 90 3.08 -0.02 6.62
N THR A 91 4.32 -0.01 6.11
CA THR A 91 5.18 1.17 6.13
C THR A 91 4.59 2.32 5.31
N ALA A 92 4.02 2.04 4.14
CA ALA A 92 3.37 3.06 3.33
C ALA A 92 2.18 3.69 4.07
N VAL A 93 1.33 2.89 4.73
CA VAL A 93 0.23 3.41 5.57
C VAL A 93 0.77 4.31 6.69
N ALA A 94 1.79 3.85 7.43
CA ALA A 94 2.41 4.63 8.50
C ALA A 94 2.98 5.96 8.00
N TYR A 95 3.74 5.92 6.90
CA TYR A 95 4.34 7.11 6.30
C TYR A 95 3.30 8.18 5.97
N PHE A 96 2.24 7.82 5.26
CA PHE A 96 1.21 8.78 4.87
C PHE A 96 0.40 9.27 6.06
N ARG A 97 0.15 8.43 7.06
CA ARG A 97 -0.54 8.82 8.30
C ARG A 97 0.29 9.82 9.11
N GLU A 98 1.57 9.56 9.29
CA GLU A 98 2.48 10.45 10.03
C GLU A 98 2.71 11.78 9.32
N ASN A 99 2.75 11.79 7.99
CA ASN A 99 2.94 12.99 7.19
C ASN A 99 1.61 13.64 6.73
N SER A 100 0.48 13.18 7.22
CA SER A 100 -0.85 13.60 6.73
C SER A 100 -1.07 15.12 6.79
N GLU A 101 -0.65 15.77 7.87
CA GLU A 101 -0.79 17.22 8.04
C GLU A 101 -0.01 17.98 6.96
N LYS A 102 1.25 17.62 6.75
CA LYS A 102 2.13 18.23 5.73
C LYS A 102 1.61 18.01 4.31
N LEU A 103 0.99 16.83 4.06
CA LEU A 103 0.50 16.44 2.74
C LEU A 103 -0.96 16.88 2.49
N GLY A 104 -1.64 17.47 3.47
CA GLY A 104 -3.04 17.84 3.37
C GLY A 104 -3.98 16.64 3.30
N LEU A 105 -3.60 15.51 3.93
CA LEU A 105 -4.38 14.28 3.97
C LEU A 105 -5.22 14.17 5.24
N ASP A 106 -6.32 13.44 5.14
CA ASP A 106 -7.08 12.98 6.29
C ASP A 106 -6.46 11.66 6.80
N LYS A 107 -5.78 11.72 7.95
CA LYS A 107 -5.11 10.55 8.55
C LYS A 107 -6.07 9.39 8.89
N ASP A 108 -7.36 9.68 9.01
CA ASP A 108 -8.42 8.72 9.35
C ASP A 108 -9.19 8.26 8.10
N LYS A 109 -8.70 8.58 6.88
CA LYS A 109 -9.25 8.17 5.60
C LYS A 109 -8.17 7.63 4.66
N ILE A 110 -7.38 6.69 5.13
CA ILE A 110 -6.39 5.95 4.35
C ILE A 110 -6.98 4.60 3.99
N THR A 111 -7.24 4.40 2.70
CA THR A 111 -7.81 3.17 2.15
C THR A 111 -6.78 2.42 1.32
N THR A 112 -6.77 1.11 1.39
CA THR A 112 -5.95 0.26 0.53
C THR A 112 -6.82 -0.48 -0.48
N ILE A 113 -6.35 -0.60 -1.72
CA ILE A 113 -6.93 -1.46 -2.75
C ILE A 113 -5.84 -2.36 -3.33
N GLY A 114 -6.10 -3.67 -3.38
CA GLY A 114 -5.15 -4.64 -3.94
C GLY A 114 -5.81 -5.61 -4.91
N PHE A 115 -5.09 -5.93 -6.00
CA PHE A 115 -5.55 -6.82 -7.06
C PHE A 115 -4.69 -8.07 -7.12
N SER A 116 -5.30 -9.27 -7.26
CA SER A 116 -4.58 -10.54 -7.42
C SER A 116 -3.47 -10.72 -6.38
N ALA A 117 -2.19 -10.75 -6.78
CA ALA A 117 -1.04 -10.78 -5.88
C ALA A 117 -0.99 -9.55 -4.94
N GLY A 118 -1.30 -8.35 -5.44
CA GLY A 118 -1.43 -7.14 -4.61
C GLY A 118 -2.57 -7.26 -3.59
N GLY A 119 -3.67 -7.95 -3.95
CA GLY A 119 -4.75 -8.28 -3.02
C GLY A 119 -4.28 -9.24 -1.90
N HIS A 120 -3.37 -10.17 -2.21
CA HIS A 120 -2.71 -11.00 -1.20
C HIS A 120 -1.86 -10.15 -0.25
N VAL A 121 -1.06 -9.21 -0.79
CA VAL A 121 -0.27 -8.29 0.03
C VAL A 121 -1.16 -7.52 1.00
N VAL A 122 -2.24 -6.91 0.52
CA VAL A 122 -3.17 -6.14 1.36
C VAL A 122 -3.87 -7.03 2.41
N SER A 123 -4.26 -8.25 2.05
CA SER A 123 -4.83 -9.21 3.02
C SER A 123 -3.82 -9.57 4.11
N SER A 124 -2.57 -9.80 3.73
CA SER A 124 -1.48 -10.11 4.66
C SER A 124 -1.17 -8.93 5.59
N MET A 125 -1.18 -7.70 5.06
CA MET A 125 -1.02 -6.48 5.87
C MET A 125 -2.06 -6.41 6.99
N ASN A 126 -3.34 -6.64 6.69
CA ASN A 126 -4.41 -6.58 7.68
C ASN A 126 -4.20 -7.63 8.79
N VAL A 127 -3.86 -8.87 8.41
CA VAL A 127 -3.57 -9.94 9.39
C VAL A 127 -2.35 -9.59 10.25
N MET A 128 -1.29 -9.06 9.63
CA MET A 128 -0.06 -8.68 10.35
C MET A 128 -0.30 -7.50 11.29
N ALA A 129 -1.09 -6.51 10.87
CA ALA A 129 -1.42 -5.35 11.69
C ALA A 129 -2.14 -5.74 13.00
N GLU A 130 -3.01 -6.75 12.96
CA GLU A 130 -3.73 -7.26 14.14
C GLU A 130 -2.86 -8.15 15.05
N SER A 131 -1.80 -8.75 14.53
CA SER A 131 -1.01 -9.74 15.25
C SER A 131 0.01 -9.12 16.20
N LYS A 132 -0.15 -9.37 17.51
CA LYS A 132 0.81 -8.96 18.54
C LYS A 132 2.22 -9.51 18.31
N LYS A 133 2.33 -10.70 17.70
CA LYS A 133 3.63 -11.28 17.32
C LYS A 133 4.34 -10.38 16.31
N TRP A 134 3.68 -10.02 15.21
CA TRP A 134 4.26 -9.18 14.16
C TRP A 134 4.56 -7.77 14.64
N GLN A 135 3.66 -7.18 15.46
CA GLN A 135 3.87 -5.87 16.08
C GLN A 135 5.16 -5.85 16.92
N SER A 136 5.39 -6.91 17.72
CA SER A 136 6.58 -7.04 18.55
C SER A 136 7.83 -7.31 17.73
N GLU A 137 7.76 -8.18 16.73
CA GLU A 137 8.90 -8.61 15.91
C GLU A 137 9.45 -7.47 15.03
N TYR A 138 8.56 -6.65 14.48
CA TYR A 138 8.92 -5.56 13.56
C TYR A 138 8.71 -4.16 14.15
N HIS A 139 8.42 -4.06 15.45
CA HIS A 139 8.36 -2.81 16.20
C HIS A 139 7.39 -1.76 15.62
N PHE A 140 6.19 -2.16 15.23
CA PHE A 140 5.14 -1.24 14.80
C PHE A 140 3.89 -1.31 15.69
N GLU A 141 3.11 -0.21 15.69
CA GLU A 141 1.86 -0.10 16.42
C GLU A 141 0.67 -0.24 15.46
N HIS A 142 -0.35 -1.03 15.85
CA HIS A 142 -1.57 -1.25 15.06
C HIS A 142 -2.16 0.04 14.51
N ASP A 143 -2.41 1.03 15.35
CA ASP A 143 -3.10 2.27 14.97
C ASP A 143 -2.32 3.13 13.97
N LYS A 144 -1.01 2.92 13.87
CA LYS A 144 -0.16 3.62 12.90
C LYS A 144 -0.18 2.98 11.53
N VAL A 145 -0.26 1.65 11.47
CA VAL A 145 -0.09 0.88 10.24
C VAL A 145 -1.39 0.34 9.65
N SER A 146 -2.47 0.26 10.44
CA SER A 146 -3.74 -0.30 10.00
C SER A 146 -4.47 0.67 9.07
N PRO A 147 -4.87 0.27 7.84
CA PRO A 147 -5.68 1.13 6.98
C PRO A 147 -7.09 1.31 7.57
N ASN A 148 -7.76 2.41 7.22
CA ASN A 148 -9.13 2.68 7.67
C ASN A 148 -10.18 1.88 6.89
N ALA A 149 -9.86 1.49 5.66
CA ALA A 149 -10.68 0.61 4.82
C ALA A 149 -9.80 -0.19 3.86
N THR A 150 -10.31 -1.35 3.43
CA THR A 150 -9.62 -2.26 2.50
C THR A 150 -10.56 -2.72 1.41
N ILE A 151 -10.09 -2.67 0.17
CA ILE A 151 -10.77 -3.19 -1.01
C ILE A 151 -9.92 -4.29 -1.62
N LEU A 152 -10.53 -5.44 -1.90
CA LEU A 152 -9.86 -6.61 -2.49
C LEU A 152 -10.48 -6.92 -3.85
N GLY A 153 -9.71 -6.71 -4.91
CA GLY A 153 -10.05 -7.10 -6.28
C GLY A 153 -9.46 -8.48 -6.59
N TYR A 154 -10.30 -9.52 -6.75
CA TYR A 154 -9.90 -10.91 -7.05
C TYR A 154 -8.60 -11.35 -6.34
N PRO A 155 -8.54 -11.22 -5.00
CA PRO A 155 -7.30 -11.41 -4.26
C PRO A 155 -6.84 -12.87 -4.27
N LEU A 156 -5.54 -13.07 -4.28
CA LEU A 156 -4.91 -14.36 -4.15
C LEU A 156 -4.85 -14.75 -2.65
N ILE A 157 -5.95 -15.29 -2.09
CA ILE A 157 -6.03 -15.55 -0.65
C ILE A 157 -5.32 -16.85 -0.25
N ASN A 158 -5.48 -17.91 -1.04
CA ASN A 158 -4.86 -19.21 -0.74
C ASN A 158 -3.81 -19.59 -1.79
N ILE A 159 -2.54 -19.34 -1.47
CA ILE A 159 -1.42 -19.64 -2.37
C ILE A 159 -1.20 -21.16 -2.53
N LYS A 160 -1.57 -21.97 -1.55
CA LYS A 160 -1.34 -23.43 -1.56
C LYS A 160 -2.09 -24.13 -2.69
N ASP A 161 -3.28 -23.65 -3.03
CA ASP A 161 -4.16 -24.31 -4.00
C ASP A 161 -3.84 -23.97 -5.46
N ILE A 162 -2.94 -23.05 -5.73
CA ILE A 162 -2.59 -22.60 -7.09
C ILE A 162 -1.21 -23.07 -7.56
N GLY A 163 -0.59 -23.99 -6.85
CA GLY A 163 0.66 -24.64 -7.28
C GLY A 163 1.91 -23.76 -7.23
N PHE A 164 1.87 -22.62 -6.57
CA PHE A 164 3.10 -21.87 -6.29
C PHE A 164 3.92 -22.63 -5.24
N PRO A 165 5.21 -22.89 -5.50
CA PRO A 165 6.07 -23.48 -4.48
C PRO A 165 6.12 -22.53 -3.29
N LEU A 166 5.78 -23.05 -2.10
CA LEU A 166 5.99 -22.29 -0.87
C LEU A 166 7.49 -22.01 -0.74
N PRO A 167 7.89 -20.77 -0.39
CA PRO A 167 9.30 -20.50 -0.10
C PRO A 167 9.73 -21.43 1.04
N SER A 168 10.78 -22.18 0.76
CA SER A 168 11.46 -23.09 1.71
C SER A 168 12.10 -22.30 2.85
#